data_9ead950b9d2097318cceab95299395d9
#
_entry.id   9ead950b9d2097318cceab95299395d9
#
_cell.length_a   1.000
_cell.length_b   1.000
_cell.length_c   1.000
_cell.angle_alpha   90.00
_cell.angle_beta   90.00
_cell.angle_gamma   90.00
#
_symmetry.space_group_name_H-M   'P 1'
#
loop_
_entity.id
_entity.type
_entity.pdbx_description
1 polymer ?
#
loop_
_entity_poly.entity_id
_entity_poly.type
_entity_poly.pdbx_seq_one_letter_code
_entity_poly.pdbx_strand_id
1 'polypeptide(L)' 'MSEQEQMKLDMVKNLALLLIEDQPQLTMERALATVINSDTYQRLQRDATGLYHQSSRYVYSFLDSELKTGRVK' A
#
# COMPACT_ATOMS: atom_id res chain seq x y z
N MET A 1 -7.76 -17.60 7.87
CA MET A 1 -6.80 -16.54 7.54
C MET A 1 -6.04 -16.16 8.79
N SER A 2 -4.72 -16.01 8.71
CA SER A 2 -3.93 -15.63 9.87
C SER A 2 -4.11 -14.14 10.17
N GLU A 3 -3.76 -13.76 11.40
CA GLU A 3 -3.81 -12.35 11.81
C GLU A 3 -2.90 -11.48 10.92
N GLN A 4 -1.72 -11.98 10.59
CA GLN A 4 -0.79 -11.26 9.71
C GLN A 4 -1.38 -11.05 8.32
N GLU A 5 -2.03 -12.06 7.77
CA GLU A 5 -2.67 -11.94 6.46
C GLU A 5 -3.79 -10.92 6.48
N GLN A 6 -4.59 -10.91 7.57
CA GLN A 6 -5.66 -9.94 7.72
C GLN A 6 -5.10 -8.53 7.82
N MET A 7 -4.02 -8.33 8.58
CA MET A 7 -3.37 -7.03 8.72
C MET A 7 -2.83 -6.54 7.37
N LYS A 8 -2.25 -7.44 6.58
CA LYS A 8 -1.74 -7.09 5.25
C LYS A 8 -2.87 -6.69 4.31
N LEU A 9 -3.99 -7.40 4.34
CA LEU A 9 -5.17 -7.05 3.54
C LEU A 9 -5.74 -5.70 3.94
N ASP A 10 -5.83 -5.44 5.24
CA ASP A 10 -6.31 -4.16 5.74
C ASP A 10 -5.38 -3.03 5.29
N MET A 11 -4.08 -3.26 5.32
CA MET A 11 -3.11 -2.28 4.85
C MET A 11 -3.30 -1.97 3.37
N VAL A 12 -3.47 -2.99 2.53
CA VAL A 12 -3.69 -2.81 1.09
C VAL A 12 -4.94 -1.97 0.85
N LYS A 13 -6.03 -2.27 1.55
CA LYS A 13 -7.26 -1.51 1.45
C LYS A 13 -7.05 -0.05 1.86
N ASN A 14 -6.35 0.17 2.97
CA ASN A 14 -6.09 1.52 3.48
C ASN A 14 -5.20 2.30 2.52
N LEU A 15 -4.19 1.66 1.92
CA LEU A 15 -3.34 2.30 0.92
C LEU A 15 -4.15 2.72 -0.31
N ALA A 16 -5.07 1.87 -0.75
CA ALA A 16 -5.94 2.20 -1.88
C ALA A 16 -6.83 3.39 -1.56
N LEU A 17 -7.38 3.45 -0.35
CA LEU A 17 -8.21 4.57 0.09
C LEU A 17 -7.41 5.88 0.14
N LEU A 18 -6.19 5.83 0.66
CA LEU A 18 -5.31 7.00 0.69
C LEU A 18 -4.96 7.46 -0.73
N LEU A 19 -4.75 6.51 -1.63
CA LEU A 19 -4.46 6.84 -3.02
C LEU A 19 -5.65 7.54 -3.69
N ILE A 20 -6.88 7.09 -3.41
CA ILE A 20 -8.08 7.75 -3.93
C ILE A 20 -8.24 9.14 -3.31
N GLU A 21 -7.93 9.30 -2.03
CA GLU A 21 -7.95 10.60 -1.38
C GLU A 21 -7.04 11.59 -2.09
N ASP A 22 -5.87 11.11 -2.53
CA ASP A 22 -4.88 11.91 -3.24
C ASP A 22 -5.26 12.11 -4.71
N GLN A 23 -5.91 11.13 -5.31
CA GLN A 23 -6.32 11.13 -6.72
C GLN A 23 -7.79 10.71 -6.82
N PRO A 24 -8.72 11.64 -6.59
CA PRO A 24 -10.16 11.30 -6.50
C PRO A 24 -10.76 10.71 -7.78
N GLN A 25 -10.12 10.88 -8.92
CA GLN A 25 -10.60 10.32 -10.19
C GLN A 25 -10.41 8.80 -10.27
N LEU A 26 -9.57 8.21 -9.40
CA LEU A 26 -9.35 6.76 -9.42
C LEU A 26 -10.56 6.02 -8.84
N THR A 27 -10.89 4.91 -9.49
CA THR A 27 -11.85 3.96 -8.91
C THR A 27 -11.13 3.10 -7.87
N MET A 28 -11.89 2.46 -6.98
CA MET A 28 -11.32 1.53 -6.01
C MET A 28 -10.57 0.39 -6.73
N GLU A 29 -11.12 -0.11 -7.82
CA GLU A 29 -10.50 -1.18 -8.60
C GLU A 29 -9.12 -0.76 -9.12
N ARG A 30 -9.00 0.45 -9.68
CA ARG A 30 -7.74 0.96 -10.18
C ARG A 30 -6.74 1.24 -9.07
N ALA A 31 -7.23 1.79 -7.95
CA ALA A 31 -6.39 2.05 -6.79
C ALA A 31 -5.81 0.76 -6.22
N LEU A 32 -6.65 -0.28 -6.08
CA LEU A 32 -6.18 -1.59 -5.60
C LEU A 32 -5.16 -2.20 -6.57
N ALA A 33 -5.43 -2.11 -7.88
CA ALA A 33 -4.49 -2.63 -8.88
C ALA A 33 -3.14 -1.91 -8.80
N THR A 34 -3.15 -0.60 -8.60
CA THR A 34 -1.94 0.19 -8.46
C THR A 34 -1.13 -0.25 -7.24
N VAL A 35 -1.80 -0.45 -6.11
CA VAL A 35 -1.14 -0.91 -4.88
C VAL A 35 -0.54 -2.29 -5.09
N ILE A 36 -1.32 -3.23 -5.62
CA ILE A 36 -0.91 -4.63 -5.77
C ILE A 36 0.27 -4.76 -6.73
N ASN A 37 0.37 -3.89 -7.73
CA ASN A 37 1.47 -3.92 -8.70
C ASN A 37 2.69 -3.13 -8.28
N SER A 38 2.69 -2.55 -7.07
CA SER A 38 3.78 -1.71 -6.60
C SER A 38 4.89 -2.50 -5.90
N ASP A 39 6.09 -1.94 -5.86
CA ASP A 39 7.19 -2.48 -5.06
C ASP A 39 6.89 -2.36 -3.56
N THR A 40 6.15 -1.33 -3.17
CA THR A 40 5.69 -1.17 -1.78
C THR A 40 4.87 -2.36 -1.35
N TYR A 41 3.99 -2.88 -2.22
CA TYR A 41 3.23 -4.09 -1.94
C TYR A 41 4.13 -5.29 -1.73
N GLN A 42 5.17 -5.46 -2.55
CA GLN A 42 6.12 -6.55 -2.41
C GLN A 42 6.82 -6.49 -1.05
N ARG A 43 7.21 -5.31 -0.62
CA ARG A 43 7.82 -5.11 0.70
C ARG A 43 6.84 -5.42 1.82
N LEU A 44 5.58 -5.01 1.67
CA LEU A 44 4.53 -5.28 2.65
C LEU A 44 4.35 -6.78 2.86
N GLN A 45 4.44 -7.58 1.80
CA GLN A 45 4.25 -9.02 1.88
C GLN A 45 5.40 -9.73 2.60
N ARG A 46 6.56 -9.11 2.72
CA ARG A 46 7.69 -9.70 3.42
C ARG A 46 7.56 -9.45 4.92
N ASP A 47 7.46 -10.52 5.69
CA ASP A 47 7.31 -10.44 7.15
C ASP A 47 8.48 -9.68 7.78
N ALA A 48 9.68 -9.84 7.23
CA ALA A 48 10.89 -9.23 7.76
C ALA A 48 10.84 -7.70 7.76
N THR A 49 10.05 -7.07 6.88
CA THR A 49 9.95 -5.61 6.83
C THR A 49 9.12 -5.03 7.97
N GLY A 50 8.19 -5.83 8.51
CA GLY A 50 7.27 -5.38 9.55
C GLY A 50 6.33 -4.26 9.12
N LEU A 51 6.20 -3.99 7.82
CA LEU A 51 5.38 -2.89 7.32
C LEU A 51 3.90 -3.04 7.68
N TYR A 52 3.41 -4.28 7.80
CA TYR A 52 2.01 -4.49 8.15
C TYR A 52 1.68 -4.07 9.59
N HIS A 53 2.70 -3.84 10.43
CA HIS A 53 2.56 -3.32 11.79
C HIS A 53 2.61 -1.79 11.85
N GLN A 54 3.04 -1.14 10.77
CA GLN A 54 3.18 0.30 10.75
C GLN A 54 1.84 0.97 10.42
N SER A 55 1.76 2.29 10.61
CA SER A 55 0.56 3.02 10.22
C SER A 55 0.43 3.01 8.69
N SER A 56 -0.81 3.07 8.20
CA SER A 56 -1.03 3.10 6.76
C SER A 56 -0.45 4.37 6.12
N ARG A 57 -0.45 5.49 6.83
CA ARG A 57 0.15 6.73 6.31
C ARG A 57 1.66 6.61 6.16
N TYR A 58 2.31 5.92 7.08
CA TYR A 58 3.75 5.68 6.99
C TYR A 58 4.07 4.83 5.75
N VAL A 59 3.32 3.74 5.58
CA VAL A 59 3.52 2.85 4.42
C VAL A 59 3.15 3.58 3.12
N TYR A 60 2.10 4.39 3.16
CA TYR A 60 1.69 5.18 1.99
C TYR A 60 2.80 6.14 1.54
N SER A 61 3.62 6.64 2.46
CA SER A 61 4.73 7.52 2.07
C SER A 61 5.70 6.84 1.11
N PHE A 62 5.90 5.53 1.27
CA PHE A 62 6.72 4.75 0.34
C PHE A 62 6.02 4.60 -1.00
N LEU A 63 4.73 4.28 -0.99
CA LEU A 63 3.95 4.14 -2.21
C LEU A 63 3.90 5.46 -2.99
N ASP A 64 3.64 6.55 -2.30
CA ASP A 64 3.56 7.87 -2.91
C ASP A 64 4.89 8.24 -3.57
N SER A 65 6.00 8.00 -2.88
CA SER A 65 7.34 8.25 -3.42
C SER A 65 7.60 7.38 -4.64
N GLU A 66 7.23 6.11 -4.58
CA GLU A 66 7.40 5.17 -5.70
C GLU A 66 6.62 5.64 -6.93
N LEU A 67 5.37 6.05 -6.75
CA LEU A 67 4.52 6.48 -7.87
C LEU A 67 5.02 7.77 -8.51
N LYS A 68 5.62 8.66 -7.72
CA LYS A 68 6.12 9.94 -8.21
C LYS A 68 7.49 9.84 -8.86
N THR A 69 8.35 8.96 -8.34
CA THR A 69 9.76 8.90 -8.77
C THR A 69 10.11 7.57 -9.44
N GLY A 70 9.24 6.58 -9.38
CA GLY A 70 9.53 5.23 -9.83
C GLY A 70 10.43 4.45 -8.87
N ARG A 71 10.67 4.98 -7.67
CA ARG A 71 11.54 4.34 -6.67
C ARG A 71 10.90 4.38 -5.29
N VAL A 72 11.13 3.32 -4.54
CA VAL A 72 10.78 3.29 -3.12
C VAL A 72 11.91 3.94 -2.33
N LYS A 73 11.55 4.68 -1.30
CA LYS A 73 12.54 5.30 -0.41
C LYS A 73 13.44 4.27 0.25
#